data_64f1654cbe90a5cc3916c142152b799f
#
_entry.id   64f1654cbe90a5cc3916c142152b799f
#
_cell.length_a   1.000
_cell.length_b   1.000
_cell.length_c   1.000
_cell.angle_alpha   90.00
_cell.angle_beta   90.00
_cell.angle_gamma   90.00
#
_symmetry.space_group_name_H-M   'P 1'
#
loop_
_entity.id
_entity.type
_entity.pdbx_description
1 polymer ?
#
loop_
_entity_poly.entity_id
_entity_poly.type
_entity_poly.pdbx_seq_one_letter_code
_entity_poly.pdbx_strand_id
1 'polypeptide(L)'
;MIGKFSRMALACLAAGAMFTGMSAQAKDVKLTTTDTMIPTGDAGIQLFVRNKHPAGQTKFAPEKILLYVHGATYPSETAFDLPIAGKSMMDLIAARGYDVYLVDVRGYGRSTRPPEMSQPPGDNKPIVQTRVAAKDFGTAVDYILKKRGVSKINVMGWSWGTSTVGLYTSENNAKVNRLVLYAPQWIRTEPPPAQWPKLGAYRLVSKDSARDRWLKDVPENKKADLIPPGVFEAWAKATWETDPDSVTR
;
A
#
# COMPACT_ATOMS: atom_id res chain seq x y z
N MET A 1 5.19 -44.43 72.05
CA MET A 1 3.97 -44.03 71.35
C MET A 1 4.41 -43.36 70.06
N ILE A 2 4.44 -44.10 68.96
CA ILE A 2 4.96 -43.60 67.64
C ILE A 2 3.83 -43.76 66.64
N GLY A 3 3.33 -42.64 66.18
CA GLY A 3 2.23 -42.55 65.19
C GLY A 3 2.68 -42.93 63.80
N LYS A 4 1.92 -43.78 63.15
CA LYS A 4 2.11 -44.20 61.74
C LYS A 4 1.67 -43.09 60.76
N PHE A 5 2.59 -42.59 59.97
CA PHE A 5 2.28 -41.73 58.81
C PHE A 5 1.91 -42.61 57.62
N SER A 6 0.66 -42.49 57.17
CA SER A 6 0.15 -43.09 55.94
C SER A 6 0.66 -42.32 54.73
N ARG A 7 1.34 -43.00 53.82
CA ARG A 7 1.78 -42.45 52.54
C ARG A 7 0.62 -42.51 51.51
N MET A 8 0.02 -41.36 51.23
CA MET A 8 -0.91 -41.21 50.13
C MET A 8 -0.12 -40.91 48.87
N ALA A 9 -0.07 -41.87 47.96
CA ALA A 9 0.53 -41.69 46.64
C ALA A 9 -0.42 -40.87 45.77
N LEU A 10 0.01 -39.66 45.38
CA LEU A 10 -0.70 -38.80 44.46
C LEU A 10 -0.30 -39.19 43.02
N ALA A 11 -1.19 -39.88 42.30
CA ALA A 11 -1.03 -40.20 40.91
C ALA A 11 -1.40 -38.97 40.09
N CYS A 12 -0.40 -38.20 39.58
CA CYS A 12 -0.58 -37.18 38.58
C CYS A 12 -0.80 -37.81 37.21
N LEU A 13 -2.05 -37.87 36.76
CA LEU A 13 -2.37 -38.14 35.37
C LEU A 13 -1.98 -36.90 34.56
N ALA A 14 -0.86 -36.96 33.83
CA ALA A 14 -0.51 -36.01 32.82
C ALA A 14 -1.39 -36.24 31.56
N ALA A 15 -2.50 -35.53 31.48
CA ALA A 15 -3.25 -35.43 30.23
C ALA A 15 -2.46 -34.54 29.25
N GLY A 16 -1.61 -35.17 28.46
CA GLY A 16 -0.95 -34.51 27.31
C GLY A 16 -1.99 -34.13 26.25
N ALA A 17 -2.49 -32.90 26.32
CA ALA A 17 -3.24 -32.32 25.20
C ALA A 17 -2.28 -32.16 24.03
N MET A 18 -2.31 -33.09 23.07
CA MET A 18 -1.70 -32.90 21.77
C MET A 18 -2.46 -31.76 21.06
N PHE A 19 -1.93 -30.54 21.17
CA PHE A 19 -2.26 -29.49 20.23
C PHE A 19 -1.69 -29.89 18.86
N THR A 20 -2.42 -30.68 18.10
CA THR A 20 -2.22 -30.76 16.67
C THR A 20 -2.56 -29.39 16.13
N GLY A 21 -1.53 -28.57 15.97
CA GLY A 21 -1.63 -27.32 15.23
C GLY A 21 -2.11 -27.64 13.80
N MET A 22 -3.41 -27.58 13.60
CA MET A 22 -3.97 -27.47 12.26
C MET A 22 -3.48 -26.14 11.71
N SER A 23 -2.35 -26.15 11.02
CA SER A 23 -2.06 -25.14 10.02
C SER A 23 -3.21 -25.22 9.03
N ALA A 24 -4.21 -24.36 9.23
CA ALA A 24 -5.24 -24.14 8.23
C ALA A 24 -4.51 -23.60 7.00
N GLN A 25 -4.15 -24.50 6.11
CA GLN A 25 -3.65 -24.18 4.78
C GLN A 25 -4.77 -23.34 4.16
N ALA A 26 -4.55 -22.03 4.06
CA ALA A 26 -5.53 -21.12 3.51
C ALA A 26 -5.89 -21.68 2.12
N LYS A 27 -7.14 -22.14 1.95
CA LYS A 27 -7.64 -22.59 0.65
C LYS A 27 -7.28 -21.51 -0.36
N ASP A 28 -6.73 -21.88 -1.50
CA ASP A 28 -6.45 -20.93 -2.57
C ASP A 28 -7.78 -20.31 -3.01
N VAL A 29 -8.04 -19.12 -2.48
CA VAL A 29 -9.24 -18.35 -2.79
C VAL A 29 -9.03 -17.76 -4.18
N LYS A 30 -9.88 -18.16 -5.12
CA LYS A 30 -9.90 -17.54 -6.45
C LYS A 30 -10.28 -16.08 -6.32
N LEU A 31 -9.47 -15.20 -6.88
CA LEU A 31 -9.70 -13.76 -6.88
C LEU A 31 -10.18 -13.26 -8.23
N THR A 32 -11.02 -12.24 -8.21
CA THR A 32 -11.37 -11.42 -9.37
C THR A 32 -10.55 -10.16 -9.33
N THR A 33 -9.91 -9.80 -10.44
CA THR A 33 -9.17 -8.54 -10.63
C THR A 33 -9.86 -7.71 -11.69
N THR A 34 -10.06 -6.42 -11.43
CA THR A 34 -10.66 -5.47 -12.37
C THR A 34 -9.87 -4.16 -12.36
N ASP A 35 -9.45 -3.72 -13.53
CA ASP A 35 -8.80 -2.43 -13.75
C ASP A 35 -9.80 -1.45 -14.36
N THR A 36 -9.79 -0.19 -13.89
CA THR A 36 -10.73 0.84 -14.33
C THR A 36 -10.02 2.19 -14.35
N MET A 37 -10.25 2.97 -15.42
CA MET A 37 -9.91 4.39 -15.44
C MET A 37 -11.12 5.19 -14.98
N ILE A 38 -10.95 6.02 -13.95
CA ILE A 38 -12.02 6.87 -13.42
C ILE A 38 -11.73 8.34 -13.72
N PRO A 39 -12.69 9.11 -14.25
CA PRO A 39 -12.48 10.54 -14.50
C PRO A 39 -12.43 11.30 -13.16
N THR A 40 -11.60 12.35 -13.13
CA THR A 40 -11.61 13.34 -12.05
C THR A 40 -12.51 14.53 -12.42
N GLY A 41 -12.67 15.49 -11.52
CA GLY A 41 -13.30 16.78 -11.86
C GLY A 41 -12.42 17.70 -12.70
N ASP A 42 -11.15 17.35 -12.94
CA ASP A 42 -10.22 18.13 -13.73
C ASP A 42 -10.20 17.59 -15.16
N ALA A 43 -10.31 18.50 -16.16
CA ALA A 43 -10.41 18.13 -17.56
C ALA A 43 -9.19 17.30 -18.02
N GLY A 44 -9.45 16.18 -18.70
CA GLY A 44 -8.41 15.31 -19.26
C GLY A 44 -7.68 14.44 -18.24
N ILE A 45 -7.97 14.51 -16.95
CA ILE A 45 -7.33 13.71 -15.91
C ILE A 45 -8.19 12.50 -15.53
N GLN A 46 -7.63 11.32 -15.72
CA GLN A 46 -8.22 10.04 -15.28
C GLN A 46 -7.26 9.33 -14.33
N LEU A 47 -7.79 8.62 -13.35
CA LEU A 47 -7.03 7.86 -12.37
C LEU A 47 -7.21 6.37 -12.64
N PHE A 48 -6.09 5.64 -12.57
CA PHE A 48 -6.10 4.19 -12.58
C PHE A 48 -6.50 3.65 -11.22
N VAL A 49 -7.48 2.76 -11.22
CA VAL A 49 -7.95 2.04 -10.04
C VAL A 49 -7.97 0.55 -10.34
N ARG A 50 -7.29 -0.25 -9.53
CA ARG A 50 -7.41 -1.71 -9.54
C ARG A 50 -8.24 -2.16 -8.36
N ASN A 51 -9.10 -3.14 -8.60
CA ASN A 51 -9.87 -3.82 -7.56
C ASN A 51 -9.57 -5.32 -7.56
N LYS A 52 -9.39 -5.90 -6.37
CA LYS A 52 -9.32 -7.34 -6.15
C LYS A 52 -10.23 -7.77 -5.02
N HIS A 53 -10.96 -8.87 -5.22
CA HIS A 53 -11.84 -9.46 -4.22
C HIS A 53 -12.05 -10.96 -4.47
N PRO A 54 -12.57 -11.74 -3.50
CA PRO A 54 -12.93 -13.15 -3.73
C PRO A 54 -13.91 -13.28 -4.89
N ALA A 55 -13.64 -14.23 -5.78
CA ALA A 55 -14.49 -14.49 -6.94
C ALA A 55 -15.92 -14.88 -6.51
N GLY A 56 -16.92 -14.31 -7.18
CA GLY A 56 -18.33 -14.55 -6.87
C GLY A 56 -18.89 -13.71 -5.71
N GLN A 57 -18.05 -13.01 -4.92
CA GLN A 57 -18.52 -12.12 -3.88
C GLN A 57 -18.76 -10.72 -4.44
N THR A 58 -20.00 -10.22 -4.34
CA THR A 58 -20.40 -8.92 -4.90
C THR A 58 -20.78 -7.89 -3.83
N LYS A 59 -21.10 -8.35 -2.61
CA LYS A 59 -21.49 -7.47 -1.48
C LYS A 59 -20.43 -7.51 -0.40
N PHE A 60 -20.06 -6.34 0.09
CA PHE A 60 -19.07 -6.15 1.14
C PHE A 60 -19.58 -5.14 2.16
N ALA A 61 -19.40 -5.45 3.44
CA ALA A 61 -19.65 -4.49 4.51
C ALA A 61 -18.52 -3.42 4.50
N PRO A 62 -18.80 -2.18 4.95
CA PRO A 62 -17.85 -1.07 4.94
C PRO A 62 -16.48 -1.40 5.54
N GLU A 63 -16.45 -2.18 6.62
CA GLU A 63 -15.23 -2.63 7.31
C GLU A 63 -14.42 -3.66 6.53
N LYS A 64 -14.94 -4.19 5.43
CA LYS A 64 -14.29 -5.13 4.51
C LYS A 64 -13.86 -4.48 3.20
N ILE A 65 -14.01 -3.17 3.04
CA ILE A 65 -13.57 -2.44 1.85
C ILE A 65 -12.34 -1.62 2.22
N LEU A 66 -11.25 -1.76 1.45
CA LEU A 66 -9.98 -1.08 1.67
C LEU A 66 -9.52 -0.40 0.39
N LEU A 67 -9.19 0.89 0.48
CA LEU A 67 -8.48 1.62 -0.59
C LEU A 67 -7.06 1.97 -0.13
N TYR A 68 -6.07 1.62 -0.98
CA TYR A 68 -4.65 1.91 -0.79
C TYR A 68 -4.17 2.98 -1.77
N VAL A 69 -3.23 3.83 -1.31
CA VAL A 69 -2.48 4.78 -2.16
C VAL A 69 -0.98 4.73 -1.87
N HIS A 70 -0.20 4.88 -2.92
CA HIS A 70 1.26 4.79 -2.95
C HIS A 70 1.99 5.95 -2.26
N GLY A 71 3.30 5.80 -2.11
CA GLY A 71 4.23 6.84 -1.65
C GLY A 71 4.70 7.79 -2.76
N ALA A 72 5.79 8.53 -2.51
CA ALA A 72 6.24 9.63 -3.37
C ALA A 72 7.04 9.20 -4.62
N THR A 73 7.25 7.93 -4.88
CA THR A 73 8.19 7.54 -5.95
C THR A 73 7.63 6.46 -6.89
N TYR A 74 6.91 5.50 -6.37
CA TYR A 74 6.48 4.32 -7.11
C TYR A 74 4.96 4.19 -7.12
N PRO A 75 4.36 3.66 -8.21
CA PRO A 75 2.90 3.51 -8.32
C PRO A 75 2.38 2.43 -7.35
N SER A 76 1.08 2.46 -7.10
CA SER A 76 0.43 1.56 -6.17
C SER A 76 0.54 0.09 -6.58
N GLU A 77 0.51 -0.21 -7.87
CA GLU A 77 0.59 -1.57 -8.38
C GLU A 77 1.88 -2.26 -7.93
N THR A 78 3.03 -1.64 -8.13
CA THR A 78 4.33 -2.23 -7.79
C THR A 78 4.70 -2.12 -6.32
N ALA A 79 4.01 -1.26 -5.57
CA ALA A 79 4.19 -1.14 -4.12
C ALA A 79 3.27 -2.07 -3.32
N PHE A 80 2.10 -2.45 -3.85
CA PHE A 80 1.07 -3.15 -3.10
C PHE A 80 0.56 -4.43 -3.77
N ASP A 81 0.64 -4.53 -5.11
CA ASP A 81 0.10 -5.65 -5.89
C ASP A 81 1.17 -6.39 -6.73
N LEU A 82 2.43 -6.34 -6.33
CA LEU A 82 3.48 -7.12 -6.97
C LEU A 82 3.52 -8.55 -6.38
N PRO A 83 3.29 -9.60 -7.20
CA PRO A 83 3.23 -10.99 -6.73
C PRO A 83 4.63 -11.58 -6.55
N ILE A 84 5.38 -11.11 -5.57
CA ILE A 84 6.66 -11.71 -5.17
C ILE A 84 6.34 -13.04 -4.46
N ALA A 85 7.06 -14.09 -4.81
CA ALA A 85 6.80 -15.45 -4.32
C ALA A 85 5.35 -15.93 -4.55
N GLY A 86 4.73 -15.49 -5.66
CA GLY A 86 3.44 -15.98 -6.15
C GLY A 86 2.20 -15.25 -5.64
N LYS A 87 2.30 -14.41 -4.62
CA LYS A 87 1.17 -13.62 -4.08
C LYS A 87 1.61 -12.22 -3.72
N SER A 88 0.76 -11.23 -4.03
CA SER A 88 0.94 -9.85 -3.59
C SER A 88 0.33 -9.60 -2.21
N MET A 89 0.68 -8.48 -1.59
CA MET A 89 0.01 -8.03 -0.36
C MET A 89 -1.50 -7.82 -0.61
N MET A 90 -1.86 -7.29 -1.77
CA MET A 90 -3.26 -7.11 -2.18
C MET A 90 -3.98 -8.45 -2.29
N ASP A 91 -3.35 -9.50 -2.86
CA ASP A 91 -3.90 -10.85 -2.94
C ASP A 91 -4.15 -11.44 -1.54
N LEU A 92 -3.19 -11.29 -0.64
CA LEU A 92 -3.31 -11.82 0.73
C LEU A 92 -4.45 -11.19 1.53
N ILE A 93 -4.71 -9.91 1.32
CA ILE A 93 -5.81 -9.19 1.97
C ILE A 93 -7.14 -9.58 1.32
N ALA A 94 -7.21 -9.60 -0.02
CA ALA A 94 -8.41 -9.99 -0.76
C ALA A 94 -8.84 -11.43 -0.43
N ALA A 95 -7.89 -12.37 -0.34
CA ALA A 95 -8.16 -13.76 0.03
C ALA A 95 -8.78 -13.91 1.45
N ARG A 96 -8.66 -12.89 2.31
CA ARG A 96 -9.32 -12.83 3.61
C ARG A 96 -10.72 -12.23 3.59
N GLY A 97 -11.33 -12.14 2.39
CA GLY A 97 -12.70 -11.66 2.21
C GLY A 97 -12.83 -10.14 2.16
N TYR A 98 -11.74 -9.45 1.83
CA TYR A 98 -11.78 -8.02 1.61
C TYR A 98 -12.00 -7.66 0.13
N ASP A 99 -12.69 -6.56 -0.08
CA ASP A 99 -12.77 -5.84 -1.34
C ASP A 99 -11.66 -4.78 -1.35
N VAL A 100 -10.57 -5.08 -2.02
CA VAL A 100 -9.35 -4.28 -1.95
C VAL A 100 -9.20 -3.46 -3.22
N TYR A 101 -8.94 -2.18 -3.05
CA TYR A 101 -8.66 -1.24 -4.12
C TYR A 101 -7.27 -0.65 -3.95
N LEU A 102 -6.63 -0.33 -5.06
CA LEU A 102 -5.51 0.59 -5.11
C LEU A 102 -5.80 1.70 -6.13
N VAL A 103 -5.21 2.86 -5.93
CA VAL A 103 -5.28 3.99 -6.86
C VAL A 103 -3.90 4.56 -7.10
N ASP A 104 -3.59 4.89 -8.35
CA ASP A 104 -2.47 5.78 -8.68
C ASP A 104 -3.00 7.22 -8.72
N VAL A 105 -2.36 8.16 -8.01
CA VAL A 105 -2.67 9.58 -8.20
C VAL A 105 -2.13 10.04 -9.55
N ARG A 106 -2.64 11.17 -10.07
CA ARG A 106 -2.15 11.72 -11.35
C ARG A 106 -0.63 11.82 -11.39
N GLY A 107 -0.05 11.58 -12.54
CA GLY A 107 1.40 11.60 -12.72
C GLY A 107 2.12 10.32 -12.30
N TYR A 108 1.41 9.31 -11.77
CA TYR A 108 1.98 8.02 -11.38
C TYR A 108 1.33 6.86 -12.13
N GLY A 109 2.12 5.82 -12.36
CA GLY A 109 1.68 4.55 -12.91
C GLY A 109 0.86 4.70 -14.17
N ARG A 110 -0.34 4.16 -14.15
CA ARG A 110 -1.27 4.19 -15.30
C ARG A 110 -2.24 5.37 -15.28
N SER A 111 -2.18 6.23 -14.27
CA SER A 111 -2.98 7.45 -14.22
C SER A 111 -2.48 8.50 -15.23
N THR A 112 -3.35 9.40 -15.63
CA THR A 112 -2.99 10.49 -16.56
C THR A 112 -1.82 11.29 -16.00
N ARG A 113 -0.83 11.54 -16.86
CA ARG A 113 0.28 12.45 -16.59
C ARG A 113 -0.11 13.86 -16.99
N PRO A 114 -0.06 14.85 -16.09
CA PRO A 114 -0.23 16.25 -16.45
C PRO A 114 0.77 16.68 -17.53
N PRO A 115 0.40 17.60 -18.46
CA PRO A 115 1.25 18.02 -19.56
C PRO A 115 2.64 18.54 -19.14
N GLU A 116 2.75 19.13 -17.96
CA GLU A 116 4.01 19.63 -17.40
C GLU A 116 5.05 18.52 -17.18
N MET A 117 4.60 17.26 -17.02
CA MET A 117 5.49 16.11 -16.89
C MET A 117 6.14 15.68 -18.21
N SER A 118 5.69 16.22 -19.35
CA SER A 118 6.31 16.04 -20.67
C SER A 118 7.33 17.12 -21.02
N GLN A 119 7.52 18.11 -20.13
CA GLN A 119 8.46 19.22 -20.25
C GLN A 119 9.66 19.00 -19.32
N PRO A 120 10.79 19.73 -19.50
CA PRO A 120 11.88 19.67 -18.54
C PRO A 120 11.39 19.96 -17.10
N PRO A 121 11.82 19.20 -16.08
CA PRO A 121 11.25 19.33 -14.74
C PRO A 121 11.42 20.71 -14.13
N GLY A 122 12.48 21.46 -14.50
CA GLY A 122 12.76 22.78 -13.98
C GLY A 122 11.88 23.91 -14.54
N ASP A 123 11.14 23.64 -15.63
CA ASP A 123 10.32 24.66 -16.30
C ASP A 123 9.00 24.91 -15.57
N ASN A 124 8.59 23.98 -14.72
CA ASN A 124 7.34 24.06 -13.97
C ASN A 124 7.56 23.83 -12.47
N LYS A 125 6.67 24.39 -11.67
CA LYS A 125 6.62 24.13 -10.23
C LYS A 125 6.09 22.71 -9.95
N PRO A 126 6.30 22.16 -8.72
CA PRO A 126 5.69 20.89 -8.32
C PRO A 126 4.17 20.91 -8.52
N ILE A 127 3.66 19.98 -9.35
CA ILE A 127 2.27 19.95 -9.77
C ILE A 127 1.41 18.99 -8.93
N VAL A 128 1.99 17.85 -8.50
CA VAL A 128 1.28 16.86 -7.69
C VAL A 128 1.68 17.03 -6.21
N GLN A 129 1.14 18.08 -5.61
CA GLN A 129 1.31 18.31 -4.16
C GLN A 129 0.30 17.45 -3.37
N THR A 130 0.53 17.30 -2.06
CA THR A 130 -0.34 16.49 -1.19
C THR A 130 -1.82 16.86 -1.29
N ARG A 131 -2.17 18.13 -1.48
CA ARG A 131 -3.56 18.57 -1.64
C ARG A 131 -4.18 18.06 -2.97
N VAL A 132 -3.41 18.07 -4.04
CA VAL A 132 -3.85 17.52 -5.33
C VAL A 132 -4.02 16.00 -5.23
N ALA A 133 -3.05 15.32 -4.61
CA ALA A 133 -3.12 13.87 -4.37
C ALA A 133 -4.31 13.49 -3.47
N ALA A 134 -4.62 14.29 -2.44
CA ALA A 134 -5.78 14.07 -1.57
C ALA A 134 -7.11 14.24 -2.33
N LYS A 135 -7.18 15.19 -3.29
CA LYS A 135 -8.34 15.35 -4.19
C LYS A 135 -8.51 14.13 -5.11
N ASP A 136 -7.42 13.65 -5.71
CA ASP A 136 -7.42 12.44 -6.53
C ASP A 136 -7.84 11.21 -5.72
N PHE A 137 -7.28 11.05 -4.53
CA PHE A 137 -7.66 9.99 -3.60
C PHE A 137 -9.15 10.05 -3.24
N GLY A 138 -9.68 11.25 -2.98
CA GLY A 138 -11.10 11.49 -2.70
C GLY A 138 -11.99 11.07 -3.87
N THR A 139 -11.57 11.32 -5.12
CA THR A 139 -12.28 10.84 -6.32
C THR A 139 -12.40 9.31 -6.32
N ALA A 140 -11.31 8.60 -5.96
CA ALA A 140 -11.35 7.13 -5.86
C ALA A 140 -12.23 6.65 -4.71
N VAL A 141 -12.22 7.32 -3.55
CA VAL A 141 -13.15 7.02 -2.44
C VAL A 141 -14.58 7.16 -2.90
N ASP A 142 -14.97 8.29 -3.51
CA ASP A 142 -16.34 8.55 -3.95
C ASP A 142 -16.82 7.55 -5.02
N TYR A 143 -15.92 7.17 -5.94
CA TYR A 143 -16.18 6.09 -6.89
C TYR A 143 -16.53 4.76 -6.17
N ILE A 144 -15.74 4.37 -5.17
CA ILE A 144 -15.94 3.11 -4.44
C ILE A 144 -17.22 3.17 -3.61
N LEU A 145 -17.47 4.26 -2.89
CA LEU A 145 -18.69 4.46 -2.10
C LEU A 145 -19.93 4.29 -2.97
N LYS A 146 -19.94 4.93 -4.15
CA LYS A 146 -21.04 4.83 -5.12
C LYS A 146 -21.16 3.41 -5.68
N LYS A 147 -20.04 2.79 -6.09
CA LYS A 147 -20.00 1.43 -6.68
C LYS A 147 -20.51 0.37 -5.70
N ARG A 148 -20.22 0.51 -4.40
CA ARG A 148 -20.57 -0.48 -3.37
C ARG A 148 -21.84 -0.12 -2.59
N GLY A 149 -22.38 1.07 -2.75
CA GLY A 149 -23.57 1.51 -2.03
C GLY A 149 -23.33 1.65 -0.53
N VAL A 150 -22.13 2.10 -0.12
CA VAL A 150 -21.75 2.28 1.28
C VAL A 150 -21.38 3.73 1.55
N SER A 151 -21.45 4.16 2.82
CA SER A 151 -21.15 5.53 3.23
C SER A 151 -19.70 5.76 3.65
N LYS A 152 -18.95 4.70 3.98
CA LYS A 152 -17.56 4.78 4.45
C LYS A 152 -16.79 3.53 4.12
N ILE A 153 -15.45 3.65 4.01
CA ILE A 153 -14.52 2.56 3.75
C ILE A 153 -13.26 2.70 4.61
N ASN A 154 -12.43 1.65 4.67
CA ASN A 154 -11.09 1.76 5.24
C ASN A 154 -10.16 2.37 4.20
N VAL A 155 -9.21 3.19 4.65
CA VAL A 155 -8.20 3.83 3.81
C VAL A 155 -6.80 3.56 4.34
N MET A 156 -5.85 3.39 3.42
CA MET A 156 -4.45 3.11 3.75
C MET A 156 -3.52 3.92 2.84
N GLY A 157 -2.54 4.58 3.43
CA GLY A 157 -1.48 5.25 2.70
C GLY A 157 -0.10 4.76 3.13
N TRP A 158 0.82 4.74 2.17
CA TRP A 158 2.22 4.40 2.43
C TRP A 158 3.12 5.62 2.25
N SER A 159 4.06 5.85 3.20
CA SER A 159 5.04 6.93 3.10
C SER A 159 4.36 8.31 2.86
N TRP A 160 4.65 9.01 1.78
CA TRP A 160 3.93 10.24 1.39
C TRP A 160 2.42 10.04 1.25
N GLY A 161 1.97 8.85 0.84
CA GLY A 161 0.55 8.50 0.82
C GLY A 161 -0.11 8.63 2.19
N THR A 162 0.65 8.54 3.30
CA THR A 162 0.11 8.78 4.64
C THR A 162 -0.31 10.24 4.85
N SER A 163 0.45 11.19 4.29
CA SER A 163 0.05 12.61 4.26
C SER A 163 -1.19 12.83 3.40
N THR A 164 -1.28 12.12 2.26
CA THR A 164 -2.43 12.16 1.36
C THR A 164 -3.71 11.67 2.04
N VAL A 165 -3.70 10.45 2.62
CA VAL A 165 -4.88 9.91 3.31
C VAL A 165 -5.17 10.62 4.63
N GLY A 166 -4.14 11.14 5.31
CA GLY A 166 -4.31 11.93 6.53
C GLY A 166 -5.04 13.23 6.26
N LEU A 167 -4.60 14.01 5.25
CA LEU A 167 -5.29 15.23 4.81
C LEU A 167 -6.71 14.93 4.35
N TYR A 168 -6.90 13.93 3.49
CA TYR A 168 -8.23 13.52 3.04
C TYR A 168 -9.14 13.19 4.23
N THR A 169 -8.67 12.38 5.18
CA THR A 169 -9.45 11.95 6.33
C THR A 169 -9.84 13.12 7.24
N SER A 170 -8.93 14.08 7.45
CA SER A 170 -9.19 15.27 8.27
C SER A 170 -10.33 16.13 7.72
N GLU A 171 -10.49 16.16 6.39
CA GLU A 171 -11.51 16.93 5.69
C GLU A 171 -12.79 16.10 5.40
N ASN A 172 -12.73 14.76 5.46
CA ASN A 172 -13.80 13.84 5.05
C ASN A 172 -14.01 12.67 6.03
N ASN A 173 -13.92 12.92 7.32
CA ASN A 173 -13.98 11.90 8.38
C ASN A 173 -15.21 10.97 8.27
N ALA A 174 -16.37 11.50 7.87
CA ALA A 174 -17.62 10.73 7.71
C ALA A 174 -17.53 9.61 6.66
N LYS A 175 -16.62 9.72 5.68
CA LYS A 175 -16.40 8.72 4.63
C LYS A 175 -15.33 7.66 4.99
N VAL A 176 -14.66 7.83 6.12
CA VAL A 176 -13.57 6.94 6.56
C VAL A 176 -13.99 6.10 7.75
N ASN A 177 -13.91 4.78 7.59
CA ASN A 177 -14.19 3.83 8.67
C ASN A 177 -12.94 3.61 9.54
N ARG A 178 -11.78 3.36 8.92
CA ARG A 178 -10.48 3.20 9.59
C ARG A 178 -9.39 3.82 8.71
N LEU A 179 -8.42 4.44 9.36
CA LEU A 179 -7.23 5.01 8.75
C LEU A 179 -6.01 4.16 9.10
N VAL A 180 -5.28 3.68 8.09
CA VAL A 180 -4.02 2.96 8.24
C VAL A 180 -2.88 3.81 7.67
N LEU A 181 -1.90 4.12 8.51
CA LEU A 181 -0.70 4.86 8.13
C LEU A 181 0.50 3.89 8.13
N TYR A 182 0.94 3.49 6.94
CA TYR A 182 2.07 2.58 6.78
C TYR A 182 3.36 3.35 6.48
N ALA A 183 4.36 3.19 7.34
CA ALA A 183 5.60 3.97 7.30
C ALA A 183 5.34 5.48 7.21
N PRO A 184 4.65 6.08 8.19
CA PRO A 184 4.18 7.46 8.11
C PRO A 184 5.34 8.45 8.09
N GLN A 185 5.11 9.58 7.40
CA GLN A 185 5.98 10.73 7.52
C GLN A 185 5.70 11.46 8.83
N TRP A 186 6.76 11.69 9.61
CA TRP A 186 6.66 12.43 10.87
C TRP A 186 6.77 13.93 10.64
N ILE A 187 6.09 14.69 11.48
CA ILE A 187 6.32 16.14 11.57
C ILE A 187 7.75 16.34 12.07
N ARG A 188 8.53 17.08 11.31
CA ARG A 188 9.89 17.42 11.70
C ARG A 188 9.83 18.46 12.82
N THR A 189 10.54 18.22 13.90
CA THR A 189 10.74 19.17 14.99
C THR A 189 11.91 20.11 14.73
N GLU A 190 12.82 19.70 13.82
CA GLU A 190 13.96 20.51 13.41
C GLU A 190 13.53 21.58 12.40
N PRO A 191 14.13 22.78 12.45
CA PRO A 191 13.86 23.82 11.48
C PRO A 191 14.17 23.31 10.06
N PRO A 192 13.41 23.76 9.04
CA PRO A 192 13.71 23.42 7.67
C PRO A 192 15.13 23.93 7.30
N PRO A 193 15.83 23.25 6.37
CA PRO A 193 17.12 23.73 5.89
C PRO A 193 16.98 25.15 5.35
N ALA A 194 18.00 25.98 5.58
CA ALA A 194 18.01 27.38 5.16
C ALA A 194 17.73 27.58 3.66
N GLN A 195 18.05 26.56 2.86
CA GLN A 195 17.71 26.51 1.44
C GLN A 195 17.10 25.15 1.12
N TRP A 196 15.84 25.17 0.66
CA TRP A 196 15.24 24.00 0.05
C TRP A 196 15.74 23.82 -1.39
N PRO A 197 16.01 22.59 -1.85
CA PRO A 197 16.24 22.35 -3.26
C PRO A 197 15.08 22.92 -4.08
N LYS A 198 15.38 23.63 -5.16
CA LYS A 198 14.36 24.10 -6.11
C LYS A 198 13.75 22.85 -6.75
N LEU A 199 12.52 22.54 -6.39
CA LEU A 199 11.78 21.42 -6.93
C LEU A 199 11.09 21.81 -8.22
N GLY A 200 11.22 20.97 -9.25
CA GLY A 200 10.46 21.07 -10.51
C GLY A 200 9.14 20.29 -10.47
N ALA A 201 8.51 20.18 -11.61
CA ALA A 201 7.25 19.46 -11.77
C ALA A 201 7.34 18.00 -11.33
N TYR A 202 8.48 17.38 -11.53
CA TYR A 202 8.79 16.00 -11.16
C TYR A 202 10.29 15.83 -10.88
N ARG A 203 10.68 14.69 -10.36
CA ARG A 203 12.08 14.29 -10.20
C ARG A 203 12.30 12.93 -10.86
N LEU A 204 13.53 12.70 -11.28
CA LEU A 204 13.94 11.43 -11.86
C LEU A 204 14.53 10.53 -10.76
N VAL A 205 14.20 9.25 -10.81
CA VAL A 205 14.76 8.23 -9.92
C VAL A 205 15.28 7.09 -10.79
N SER A 206 16.61 6.90 -10.86
CA SER A 206 17.22 5.80 -11.59
C SER A 206 17.07 4.47 -10.82
N LYS A 207 17.23 3.36 -11.54
CA LYS A 207 17.24 2.02 -10.96
C LYS A 207 18.31 1.89 -9.87
N ASP A 208 19.52 2.39 -10.15
CA ASP A 208 20.64 2.30 -9.21
C ASP A 208 20.36 3.12 -7.95
N SER A 209 19.85 4.35 -8.09
CA SER A 209 19.48 5.17 -6.94
C SER A 209 18.34 4.56 -6.11
N ALA A 210 17.43 3.81 -6.74
CA ALA A 210 16.39 3.06 -6.03
C ALA A 210 17.00 1.92 -5.20
N ARG A 211 17.94 1.16 -5.78
CA ARG A 211 18.64 0.07 -5.11
C ARG A 211 19.46 0.58 -3.94
N ASP A 212 20.24 1.63 -4.16
CA ASP A 212 21.05 2.26 -3.12
C ASP A 212 20.19 2.74 -1.95
N ARG A 213 19.02 3.31 -2.24
CA ARG A 213 18.09 3.75 -1.21
C ARG A 213 17.50 2.58 -0.40
N TRP A 214 17.22 1.43 -1.02
CA TRP A 214 16.73 0.25 -0.31
C TRP A 214 17.78 -0.34 0.63
N LEU A 215 19.07 -0.21 0.26
CA LEU A 215 20.20 -0.75 1.00
C LEU A 215 20.92 0.29 1.87
N LYS A 216 20.43 1.52 1.89
CA LYS A 216 21.02 2.60 2.67
C LYS A 216 21.07 2.20 4.15
N ASP A 217 22.25 2.39 4.74
CA ASP A 217 22.53 2.11 6.17
C ASP A 217 22.33 0.62 6.58
N VAL A 218 22.19 -0.29 5.60
CA VAL A 218 22.11 -1.73 5.86
C VAL A 218 23.51 -2.31 5.91
N PRO A 219 23.93 -3.02 6.99
CA PRO A 219 25.21 -3.70 7.06
C PRO A 219 25.40 -4.68 5.89
N GLU A 220 26.62 -4.78 5.34
CA GLU A 220 26.89 -5.57 4.14
C GLU A 220 26.43 -7.02 4.27
N ASN A 221 26.70 -7.64 5.43
CA ASN A 221 26.30 -9.02 5.74
C ASN A 221 24.79 -9.22 5.94
N LYS A 222 23.97 -8.17 5.83
CA LYS A 222 22.50 -8.21 5.96
C LYS A 222 21.78 -7.82 4.69
N LYS A 223 22.49 -7.36 3.66
CA LYS A 223 21.87 -6.90 2.41
C LYS A 223 21.12 -8.01 1.69
N ALA A 224 21.70 -9.22 1.63
CA ALA A 224 21.06 -10.38 1.00
C ALA A 224 19.80 -10.87 1.75
N ASP A 225 19.79 -10.74 3.08
CA ASP A 225 18.61 -11.07 3.90
C ASP A 225 17.48 -10.10 3.63
N LEU A 226 17.79 -8.80 3.43
CA LEU A 226 16.80 -7.76 3.19
C LEU A 226 16.23 -7.80 1.77
N ILE A 227 17.07 -8.06 0.79
CA ILE A 227 16.69 -8.15 -0.63
C ILE A 227 17.17 -9.52 -1.16
N PRO A 228 16.33 -10.56 -1.06
CA PRO A 228 16.65 -11.85 -1.65
C PRO A 228 16.99 -11.75 -3.15
N PRO A 229 17.85 -12.62 -3.67
CA PRO A 229 18.25 -12.63 -5.08
C PRO A 229 17.03 -12.60 -6.03
N GLY A 230 17.06 -11.74 -7.04
CA GLY A 230 16.02 -11.59 -8.05
C GLY A 230 14.82 -10.75 -7.64
N VAL A 231 14.63 -10.42 -6.35
CA VAL A 231 13.47 -9.62 -5.87
C VAL A 231 13.54 -8.19 -6.39
N PHE A 232 14.69 -7.55 -6.30
CA PHE A 232 14.85 -6.18 -6.79
C PHE A 232 14.67 -6.10 -8.32
N GLU A 233 15.24 -7.04 -9.05
CA GLU A 233 15.14 -7.11 -10.51
C GLU A 233 13.70 -7.31 -10.97
N ALA A 234 12.95 -8.20 -10.32
CA ALA A 234 11.54 -8.44 -10.60
C ALA A 234 10.70 -7.17 -10.31
N TRP A 235 10.94 -6.53 -9.17
CA TRP A 235 10.29 -5.28 -8.83
C TRP A 235 10.63 -4.15 -9.79
N ALA A 236 11.92 -3.98 -10.13
CA ALA A 236 12.36 -2.96 -11.06
C ALA A 236 11.73 -3.15 -12.44
N LYS A 237 11.74 -4.37 -12.97
CA LYS A 237 11.09 -4.70 -14.25
C LYS A 237 9.62 -4.30 -14.24
N ALA A 238 8.86 -4.77 -13.25
CA ALA A 238 7.44 -4.45 -13.13
C ALA A 238 7.19 -2.94 -12.99
N THR A 239 8.03 -2.22 -12.24
CA THR A 239 7.92 -0.77 -12.07
C THR A 239 8.15 -0.04 -13.39
N TRP A 240 9.15 -0.45 -14.18
CA TRP A 240 9.40 0.13 -15.50
C TRP A 240 8.28 -0.11 -16.50
N GLU A 241 7.64 -1.29 -16.44
CA GLU A 241 6.53 -1.63 -17.31
C GLU A 241 5.26 -0.83 -16.99
N THR A 242 5.04 -0.53 -15.71
CA THR A 242 3.84 0.19 -15.26
C THR A 242 4.02 1.71 -15.15
N ASP A 243 5.24 2.16 -14.90
CA ASP A 243 5.58 3.58 -14.76
C ASP A 243 6.97 3.89 -15.35
N PRO A 244 7.14 3.79 -16.67
CA PRO A 244 8.43 3.96 -17.33
C PRO A 244 9.02 5.35 -17.11
N ASP A 245 8.20 6.37 -16.99
CA ASP A 245 8.63 7.75 -16.84
C ASP A 245 9.10 8.08 -15.41
N SER A 246 8.55 7.45 -14.39
CA SER A 246 8.97 7.68 -12.99
C SER A 246 10.31 7.03 -12.65
N VAL A 247 10.73 6.04 -13.40
CA VAL A 247 11.93 5.25 -13.11
C VAL A 247 13.05 5.49 -14.12
N THR A 248 12.75 5.94 -15.33
CA THR A 248 13.72 6.09 -16.43
C THR A 248 14.13 7.51 -16.73
N ARG A 249 13.50 8.51 -16.18
CA ARG A 249 13.82 9.93 -16.41
C ARG A 249 14.48 10.59 -15.24
#